data_d8db1e6b3252cec121b6c3593795e579
#
_entry.id   d8db1e6b3252cec121b6c3593795e579
#
_cell.length_a   1.000
_cell.length_b   1.000
_cell.length_c   1.000
_cell.angle_alpha   90.00
_cell.angle_beta   90.00
_cell.angle_gamma   90.00
#
_symmetry.space_group_name_H-M   'P 1'
#
loop_
_entity.id
_entity.type
_entity.pdbx_description
1 polymer ?
#
loop_
_entity_poly.entity_id
_entity_poly.type
_entity_poly.pdbx_seq_one_letter_code
_entity_poly.pdbx_strand_id
1 'polypeptide(L)'
;MESTLTVTPDGAPAPSTYSRFVQRLQRRYHAELPLMPPGVPVRASLEDCLLALRAQGHDTGTALRMLRQLTMERLAHLDCDAGTSLQDITQSVTSLAELALDAASLEATAQLDSLHGAPVGPDGARAQLWIIGMGKLGARELNVSSDIDLIYVYDQDGETAGTPDGRGRISNHEYFGKMVKAIYTLVGDTTEHGFVFRMDLALRPNGNSGPPAVSLSALEDYLQVQGREWERFAWLKSRVVAPAQCIASRSAHELRSVVLPFVFRRYLDYSVFDALRVLHRQIRDHATKRSAGHPGRANDVKLSRGGIREI
;
A
#
# COMPACT_ATOMS: atom_id res chain seq x y z
N MET A 1 34.57 -18.52 7.54
CA MET A 1 33.36 -18.37 8.36
C MET A 1 32.33 -19.29 7.79
N GLU A 2 32.09 -20.42 8.48
CA GLU A 2 31.12 -21.43 8.06
C GLU A 2 29.71 -20.82 8.13
N SER A 3 29.07 -20.80 6.97
CA SER A 3 27.64 -20.51 6.87
C SER A 3 26.90 -21.64 7.59
N THR A 4 26.29 -21.34 8.73
CA THR A 4 25.41 -22.27 9.44
C THR A 4 24.20 -22.54 8.56
N LEU A 5 24.26 -23.61 7.79
CA LEU A 5 23.12 -24.11 7.01
C LEU A 5 22.02 -24.52 7.99
N THR A 6 20.88 -23.87 7.93
CA THR A 6 19.67 -24.34 8.60
C THR A 6 19.31 -25.71 8.02
N VAL A 7 19.23 -26.73 8.86
CA VAL A 7 18.89 -28.10 8.46
C VAL A 7 17.49 -28.45 8.94
N THR A 8 16.76 -29.19 8.12
CA THR A 8 15.48 -29.80 8.50
C THR A 8 15.70 -30.91 9.53
N PRO A 9 14.67 -31.38 10.26
CA PRO A 9 14.79 -32.51 11.19
C PRO A 9 15.41 -33.77 10.56
N ASP A 10 15.28 -33.95 9.24
CA ASP A 10 15.81 -35.06 8.47
C ASP A 10 17.27 -34.85 8.00
N GLY A 11 17.92 -33.78 8.43
CA GLY A 11 19.31 -33.46 8.07
C GLY A 11 19.52 -32.89 6.67
N ALA A 12 18.45 -32.66 5.90
CA ALA A 12 18.51 -31.98 4.60
C ALA A 12 18.62 -30.45 4.76
N PRO A 13 19.31 -29.73 3.84
CA PRO A 13 19.28 -28.28 3.86
C PRO A 13 17.85 -27.75 3.72
N ALA A 14 17.50 -26.76 4.55
CA ALA A 14 16.19 -26.15 4.50
C ALA A 14 15.87 -25.54 3.10
N PRO A 15 14.64 -25.66 2.58
CA PRO A 15 14.28 -25.22 1.23
C PRO A 15 14.65 -23.76 0.92
N SER A 16 14.54 -22.85 1.90
CA SER A 16 14.92 -21.44 1.74
C SER A 16 16.40 -21.25 1.39
N THR A 17 17.29 -22.16 1.81
CA THR A 17 18.74 -22.07 1.54
C THR A 17 19.08 -22.19 0.06
N TYR A 18 18.21 -22.78 -0.76
CA TYR A 18 18.37 -22.83 -2.21
C TYR A 18 17.94 -21.55 -2.92
N SER A 19 17.26 -20.64 -2.23
CA SER A 19 16.81 -19.37 -2.81
C SER A 19 17.98 -18.42 -3.01
N ARG A 20 18.28 -18.09 -4.27
CA ARG A 20 19.25 -17.03 -4.62
C ARG A 20 18.88 -15.67 -4.01
N PHE A 21 17.60 -15.42 -3.83
CA PHE A 21 17.11 -14.20 -3.18
C PHE A 21 17.53 -14.18 -1.71
N VAL A 22 17.22 -15.23 -0.94
CA VAL A 22 17.59 -15.35 0.48
C VAL A 22 19.10 -15.26 0.65
N GLN A 23 19.87 -16.04 -0.10
CA GLN A 23 21.35 -16.02 -0.05
C GLN A 23 21.93 -14.62 -0.29
N ARG A 24 21.35 -13.86 -1.22
CA ARG A 24 21.78 -12.49 -1.50
C ARG A 24 21.49 -11.56 -0.33
N LEU A 25 20.31 -11.67 0.28
CA LEU A 25 19.93 -10.85 1.43
C LEU A 25 20.80 -11.17 2.64
N GLN A 26 21.04 -12.44 2.94
CA GLN A 26 21.89 -12.87 4.05
C GLN A 26 23.32 -12.37 3.93
N ARG A 27 23.88 -12.33 2.71
CA ARG A 27 25.21 -11.75 2.48
C ARG A 27 25.23 -10.22 2.59
N ARG A 28 24.21 -9.56 2.06
CA ARG A 28 24.18 -8.09 2.01
C ARG A 28 23.84 -7.47 3.35
N TYR A 29 22.91 -8.06 4.09
CA TYR A 29 22.37 -7.50 5.34
C TYR A 29 22.76 -8.32 6.55
N HIS A 30 23.90 -8.99 6.49
CA HIS A 30 24.40 -9.88 7.57
C HIS A 30 24.40 -9.20 8.95
N ALA A 31 24.78 -7.92 9.00
CA ALA A 31 24.84 -7.14 10.24
C ALA A 31 23.46 -6.73 10.76
N GLU A 32 22.50 -6.51 9.86
CA GLU A 32 21.17 -6.01 10.20
C GLU A 32 20.12 -7.14 10.40
N LEU A 33 20.36 -8.35 9.89
CA LEU A 33 19.44 -9.48 10.06
C LEU A 33 19.05 -9.73 11.53
N PRO A 34 19.95 -9.59 12.53
CA PRO A 34 19.58 -9.77 13.95
C PRO A 34 18.59 -8.71 14.48
N LEU A 35 18.38 -7.59 13.78
CA LEU A 35 17.39 -6.58 14.14
C LEU A 35 15.95 -7.08 13.97
N MET A 36 15.75 -8.08 13.09
CA MET A 36 14.45 -8.72 12.92
C MET A 36 14.35 -9.92 13.89
N PRO A 37 13.51 -9.84 14.94
CA PRO A 37 13.40 -10.92 15.92
C PRO A 37 12.87 -12.21 15.29
N PRO A 38 13.11 -13.38 15.92
CA PRO A 38 12.54 -14.64 15.49
C PRO A 38 11.00 -14.63 15.59
N GLY A 39 10.36 -15.49 14.77
CA GLY A 39 8.90 -15.59 14.70
C GLY A 39 8.29 -14.77 13.59
N VAL A 40 6.96 -14.73 13.57
CA VAL A 40 6.16 -14.00 12.57
C VAL A 40 6.29 -12.49 12.81
N PRO A 41 6.75 -11.70 11.82
CA PRO A 41 6.85 -10.26 11.97
C PRO A 41 5.46 -9.62 12.21
N VAL A 42 5.31 -8.94 13.32
CA VAL A 42 4.10 -8.18 13.69
C VAL A 42 4.41 -6.68 13.67
N ARG A 43 3.39 -5.84 13.70
CA ARG A 43 3.55 -4.36 13.66
C ARG A 43 4.61 -3.88 14.65
N ALA A 44 4.57 -4.31 15.90
CA ALA A 44 5.52 -3.89 16.94
C ALA A 44 6.97 -4.26 16.59
N SER A 45 7.23 -5.51 16.17
CA SER A 45 8.58 -5.94 15.82
C SER A 45 9.12 -5.24 14.57
N LEU A 46 8.24 -4.86 13.63
CA LEU A 46 8.61 -4.06 12.47
C LEU A 46 8.96 -2.62 12.86
N GLU A 47 8.21 -2.02 13.79
CA GLU A 47 8.50 -0.70 14.35
C GLU A 47 9.84 -0.66 15.07
N ASP A 48 10.10 -1.64 15.95
CA ASP A 48 11.37 -1.76 16.66
C ASP A 48 12.55 -1.89 15.70
N CYS A 49 12.41 -2.72 14.66
CA CYS A 49 13.43 -2.89 13.62
C CYS A 49 13.65 -1.58 12.84
N LEU A 50 12.58 -0.86 12.47
CA LEU A 50 12.68 0.45 11.80
C LEU A 50 13.41 1.47 12.66
N LEU A 51 13.08 1.55 13.94
CA LEU A 51 13.74 2.45 14.89
C LEU A 51 15.23 2.11 15.03
N ALA A 52 15.58 0.82 15.12
CA ALA A 52 16.97 0.38 15.19
C ALA A 52 17.77 0.77 13.93
N LEU A 53 17.19 0.62 12.73
CA LEU A 53 17.80 1.04 11.47
C LEU A 53 17.97 2.58 11.44
N ARG A 54 17.00 3.34 11.90
CA ARG A 54 17.10 4.80 12.02
C ARG A 54 18.18 5.22 13.01
N ALA A 55 18.31 4.51 14.14
CA ALA A 55 19.35 4.76 15.14
C ALA A 55 20.78 4.49 14.61
N GLN A 56 20.92 3.64 13.60
CA GLN A 56 22.17 3.42 12.86
C GLN A 56 22.51 4.56 11.88
N GLY A 57 21.67 5.60 11.77
CA GLY A 57 21.90 6.77 10.93
C GLY A 57 21.30 6.68 9.52
N HIS A 58 20.54 5.65 9.20
CA HIS A 58 19.85 5.57 7.92
C HIS A 58 18.68 6.58 7.86
N ASP A 59 18.49 7.24 6.71
CA ASP A 59 17.30 8.05 6.46
C ASP A 59 16.05 7.16 6.38
N THR A 60 14.85 7.78 6.47
CA THR A 60 13.57 7.06 6.47
C THR A 60 13.40 6.17 5.24
N GLY A 61 13.72 6.66 4.05
CA GLY A 61 13.55 5.90 2.82
C GLY A 61 14.48 4.69 2.74
N THR A 62 15.73 4.84 3.13
CA THR A 62 16.71 3.75 3.21
C THR A 62 16.32 2.73 4.27
N ALA A 63 15.95 3.18 5.48
CA ALA A 63 15.54 2.31 6.57
C ALA A 63 14.30 1.47 6.20
N LEU A 64 13.30 2.06 5.53
CA LEU A 64 12.11 1.34 5.05
C LEU A 64 12.44 0.26 4.02
N ARG A 65 13.36 0.55 3.09
CA ARG A 65 13.80 -0.45 2.09
C ARG A 65 14.57 -1.60 2.73
N MET A 66 15.45 -1.29 3.67
CA MET A 66 16.18 -2.32 4.43
C MET A 66 15.20 -3.16 5.26
N LEU A 67 14.27 -2.53 6.00
CA LEU A 67 13.24 -3.22 6.75
C LEU A 67 12.46 -4.21 5.88
N ARG A 68 12.08 -3.80 4.66
CA ARG A 68 11.42 -4.70 3.71
C ARG A 68 12.31 -5.91 3.39
N GLN A 69 13.59 -5.71 3.13
CA GLN A 69 14.49 -6.83 2.80
C GLN A 69 14.61 -7.82 3.97
N LEU A 70 14.78 -7.31 5.19
CA LEU A 70 14.86 -8.14 6.39
C LEU A 70 13.55 -8.91 6.63
N THR A 71 12.41 -8.23 6.45
CA THR A 71 11.08 -8.86 6.56
C THR A 71 10.90 -9.96 5.51
N MET A 72 11.26 -9.71 4.23
CA MET A 72 11.11 -10.70 3.16
C MET A 72 12.03 -11.90 3.36
N GLU A 73 13.22 -11.72 3.91
CA GLU A 73 14.12 -12.82 4.28
C GLU A 73 13.49 -13.67 5.37
N ARG A 74 12.97 -13.05 6.44
CA ARG A 74 12.27 -13.74 7.53
C ARG A 74 11.05 -14.51 7.03
N LEU A 75 10.21 -13.89 6.18
CA LEU A 75 9.02 -14.52 5.64
C LEU A 75 9.34 -15.69 4.71
N ALA A 76 10.46 -15.63 3.96
CA ALA A 76 10.89 -16.75 3.13
C ALA A 76 11.23 -18.00 3.99
N HIS A 77 11.89 -17.82 5.14
CA HIS A 77 12.13 -18.93 6.07
C HIS A 77 10.83 -19.44 6.69
N LEU A 78 9.94 -18.56 7.11
CA LEU A 78 8.67 -18.96 7.72
C LEU A 78 7.77 -19.72 6.75
N ASP A 79 7.68 -19.27 5.51
CA ASP A 79 6.84 -19.88 4.48
C ASP A 79 7.45 -21.21 3.97
N CYS A 80 8.73 -21.21 3.60
CA CYS A 80 9.36 -22.34 2.95
C CYS A 80 9.82 -23.44 3.94
N ASP A 81 10.27 -23.06 5.13
CA ASP A 81 10.93 -24.01 6.06
C ASP A 81 10.02 -24.37 7.25
N ALA A 82 9.29 -23.39 7.80
CA ALA A 82 8.45 -23.58 8.98
C ALA A 82 6.99 -23.91 8.66
N GLY A 83 6.54 -23.79 7.41
CA GLY A 83 5.16 -24.06 7.02
C GLY A 83 4.16 -23.12 7.69
N THR A 84 4.56 -21.87 7.92
CA THR A 84 3.70 -20.83 8.52
C THR A 84 2.46 -20.58 7.66
N SER A 85 1.32 -20.30 8.29
CA SER A 85 0.06 -20.10 7.59
C SER A 85 0.13 -18.96 6.57
N LEU A 86 -0.52 -19.10 5.42
CA LEU A 86 -0.63 -18.03 4.43
C LEU A 86 -1.23 -16.74 5.03
N GLN A 87 -2.14 -16.91 6.00
CA GLN A 87 -2.75 -15.78 6.70
C GLN A 87 -1.70 -14.97 7.48
N ASP A 88 -0.82 -15.62 8.23
CA ASP A 88 0.23 -14.95 9.00
C ASP A 88 1.23 -14.25 8.08
N ILE A 89 1.61 -14.91 6.97
CA ILE A 89 2.50 -14.32 5.95
C ILE A 89 1.88 -13.05 5.36
N THR A 90 0.62 -13.11 4.92
CA THR A 90 -0.04 -11.96 4.29
C THR A 90 -0.35 -10.83 5.29
N GLN A 91 -0.65 -11.15 6.53
CA GLN A 91 -0.81 -10.15 7.59
C GLN A 91 0.50 -9.43 7.91
N SER A 92 1.63 -10.14 7.95
CA SER A 92 2.95 -9.52 8.13
C SER A 92 3.29 -8.56 6.99
N VAL A 93 3.06 -8.96 5.73
CA VAL A 93 3.27 -8.09 4.58
C VAL A 93 2.35 -6.86 4.62
N THR A 94 1.10 -7.05 5.03
CA THR A 94 0.14 -5.95 5.21
C THR A 94 0.61 -4.98 6.30
N SER A 95 1.05 -5.49 7.44
CA SER A 95 1.60 -4.67 8.54
C SER A 95 2.84 -3.88 8.12
N LEU A 96 3.70 -4.48 7.31
CA LEU A 96 4.85 -3.78 6.73
C LEU A 96 4.41 -2.63 5.81
N ALA A 97 3.41 -2.86 4.96
CA ALA A 97 2.90 -1.82 4.05
C ALA A 97 2.25 -0.66 4.83
N GLU A 98 1.45 -0.97 5.84
CA GLU A 98 0.83 0.03 6.72
C GLU A 98 1.88 0.86 7.47
N LEU A 99 2.91 0.21 8.02
CA LEU A 99 4.02 0.89 8.70
C LEU A 99 4.80 1.79 7.74
N ALA A 100 5.10 1.30 6.54
CA ALA A 100 5.84 2.07 5.56
C ALA A 100 5.08 3.33 5.11
N LEU A 101 3.77 3.21 4.87
CA LEU A 101 2.92 4.34 4.51
C LEU A 101 2.79 5.35 5.67
N ASP A 102 2.68 4.85 6.91
CA ASP A 102 2.61 5.68 8.11
C ASP A 102 3.90 6.48 8.32
N ALA A 103 5.05 5.81 8.32
CA ALA A 103 6.35 6.46 8.47
C ALA A 103 6.66 7.45 7.34
N ALA A 104 6.33 7.08 6.09
CA ALA A 104 6.49 7.98 4.95
C ALA A 104 5.57 9.21 5.04
N SER A 105 4.35 9.05 5.56
CA SER A 105 3.42 10.16 5.79
C SER A 105 3.93 11.13 6.84
N LEU A 106 4.46 10.62 7.94
CA LEU A 106 5.04 11.45 9.02
C LEU A 106 6.26 12.25 8.51
N GLU A 107 7.16 11.60 7.78
CA GLU A 107 8.34 12.25 7.20
C GLU A 107 7.93 13.33 6.18
N ALA A 108 7.02 13.01 5.26
CA ALA A 108 6.51 13.95 4.27
C ALA A 108 5.79 15.15 4.93
N THR A 109 5.04 14.92 5.99
CA THR A 109 4.38 15.96 6.79
C THR A 109 5.43 16.90 7.39
N ALA A 110 6.44 16.39 8.08
CA ALA A 110 7.47 17.20 8.70
C ALA A 110 8.23 18.06 7.67
N GLN A 111 8.55 17.51 6.52
CA GLN A 111 9.21 18.22 5.43
C GLN A 111 8.34 19.33 4.85
N LEU A 112 7.07 19.05 4.55
CA LEU A 112 6.17 20.02 3.94
C LEU A 112 5.74 21.12 4.91
N ASP A 113 5.52 20.78 6.19
CA ASP A 113 5.21 21.78 7.22
C ASP A 113 6.35 22.78 7.39
N SER A 114 7.60 22.35 7.28
CA SER A 114 8.76 23.25 7.36
C SER A 114 8.82 24.23 6.20
N LEU A 115 8.26 23.88 5.04
CA LEU A 115 8.31 24.69 3.82
C LEU A 115 7.04 25.56 3.61
N HIS A 116 5.89 25.04 4.03
CA HIS A 116 4.58 25.61 3.69
C HIS A 116 3.70 25.91 4.92
N GLY A 117 4.12 25.51 6.12
CA GLY A 117 3.26 25.45 7.28
C GLY A 117 2.20 24.34 7.17
N ALA A 118 1.45 24.12 8.26
CA ALA A 118 0.41 23.09 8.29
C ALA A 118 -0.74 23.43 7.33
N PRO A 119 -1.33 22.43 6.63
CA PRO A 119 -2.56 22.63 5.88
C PRO A 119 -3.72 22.89 6.85
N VAL A 120 -4.54 23.91 6.57
CA VAL A 120 -5.61 24.37 7.47
C VAL A 120 -6.93 24.40 6.72
N GLY A 121 -7.99 23.89 7.37
CA GLY A 121 -9.36 23.95 6.86
C GLY A 121 -10.06 25.27 7.17
N PRO A 122 -11.29 25.47 6.68
CA PRO A 122 -12.09 26.67 6.93
C PRO A 122 -12.40 26.90 8.43
N ASP A 123 -12.40 25.85 9.23
CA ASP A 123 -12.62 25.87 10.68
C ASP A 123 -11.35 26.24 11.48
N GLY A 124 -10.23 26.43 10.79
CA GLY A 124 -8.94 26.70 11.42
C GLY A 124 -8.23 25.45 11.94
N ALA A 125 -8.82 24.27 11.83
CA ALA A 125 -8.19 23.02 12.21
C ALA A 125 -7.21 22.53 11.14
N ARG A 126 -6.25 21.70 11.54
CA ARG A 126 -5.34 21.07 10.61
C ARG A 126 -6.07 20.09 9.71
N ALA A 127 -6.00 20.29 8.41
CA ALA A 127 -6.51 19.34 7.43
C ALA A 127 -5.69 18.05 7.43
N GLN A 128 -6.36 16.91 7.25
CA GLN A 128 -5.80 15.57 7.37
C GLN A 128 -5.88 14.81 6.05
N LEU A 129 -4.85 14.02 5.76
CA LEU A 129 -4.84 13.09 4.65
C LEU A 129 -5.14 11.68 5.16
N TRP A 130 -6.01 10.97 4.43
CA TRP A 130 -6.25 9.55 4.64
C TRP A 130 -5.71 8.76 3.44
N ILE A 131 -4.93 7.72 3.71
CA ILE A 131 -4.45 6.78 2.71
C ILE A 131 -5.33 5.56 2.76
N ILE A 132 -6.03 5.31 1.66
CA ILE A 132 -6.96 4.19 1.53
C ILE A 132 -6.25 3.08 0.76
N GLY A 133 -6.03 1.95 1.42
CA GLY A 133 -5.61 0.70 0.76
C GLY A 133 -6.80 0.02 0.13
N MET A 134 -6.65 -0.31 -1.14
CA MET A 134 -7.64 -1.02 -1.95
C MET A 134 -7.28 -2.50 -2.11
N GLY A 135 -8.21 -3.30 -2.53
CA GLY A 135 -8.00 -4.70 -2.89
C GLY A 135 -7.36 -5.53 -1.76
N LYS A 136 -6.22 -6.16 -2.02
CA LYS A 136 -5.55 -7.03 -1.05
C LYS A 136 -5.05 -6.27 0.18
N LEU A 137 -4.55 -5.04 0.02
CA LEU A 137 -4.12 -4.22 1.14
C LEU A 137 -5.32 -3.84 2.04
N GLY A 138 -6.43 -3.42 1.42
CA GLY A 138 -7.66 -3.12 2.14
C GLY A 138 -8.22 -4.32 2.91
N ALA A 139 -8.15 -5.51 2.33
CA ALA A 139 -8.62 -6.77 2.91
C ALA A 139 -7.64 -7.44 3.89
N ARG A 140 -6.44 -6.87 4.12
CA ARG A 140 -5.38 -7.44 4.95
C ARG A 140 -4.84 -8.80 4.45
N GLU A 141 -4.79 -8.97 3.16
CA GLU A 141 -4.32 -10.20 2.49
C GLU A 141 -3.23 -9.90 1.44
N LEU A 142 -2.33 -8.95 1.75
CA LEU A 142 -1.30 -8.51 0.82
C LEU A 142 -0.24 -9.59 0.62
N ASN A 143 -0.03 -10.04 -0.63
CA ASN A 143 1.03 -11.00 -0.95
C ASN A 143 2.41 -10.35 -0.98
N VAL A 144 3.46 -11.15 -0.79
CA VAL A 144 4.88 -10.73 -0.73
C VAL A 144 5.38 -9.92 -1.94
N SER A 145 4.80 -10.10 -3.12
CA SER A 145 5.18 -9.37 -4.35
C SER A 145 4.03 -8.58 -4.99
N SER A 146 2.92 -8.39 -4.26
CA SER A 146 1.81 -7.57 -4.76
C SER A 146 2.18 -6.09 -4.79
N ASP A 147 1.61 -5.39 -5.76
CA ASP A 147 1.53 -3.94 -5.73
C ASP A 147 0.53 -3.51 -4.65
N ILE A 148 0.66 -2.28 -4.17
CA ILE A 148 -0.32 -1.67 -3.28
C ILE A 148 -1.15 -0.67 -4.08
N ASP A 149 -2.46 -0.94 -4.17
CA ASP A 149 -3.42 -0.06 -4.81
C ASP A 149 -3.88 0.97 -3.78
N LEU A 150 -3.72 2.27 -4.07
CA LEU A 150 -3.97 3.36 -3.13
C LEU A 150 -4.86 4.44 -3.70
N ILE A 151 -5.71 5.00 -2.82
CA ILE A 151 -6.43 6.25 -3.03
C ILE A 151 -6.10 7.21 -1.88
N TYR A 152 -5.81 8.47 -2.21
CA TYR A 152 -5.51 9.51 -1.24
C TYR A 152 -6.66 10.51 -1.17
N VAL A 153 -7.21 10.68 0.02
CA VAL A 153 -8.32 11.61 0.28
C VAL A 153 -7.95 12.51 1.45
N TYR A 154 -8.17 13.80 1.32
CA TYR A 154 -8.02 14.75 2.42
C TYR A 154 -9.39 15.33 2.80
N ASP A 155 -9.53 15.69 4.08
CA ASP A 155 -10.82 16.04 4.67
C ASP A 155 -11.34 17.42 4.23
N GLN A 156 -10.48 18.45 4.18
CA GLN A 156 -10.91 19.83 4.00
C GLN A 156 -10.06 20.58 2.97
N ASP A 157 -10.73 21.30 2.07
CA ASP A 157 -10.09 22.31 1.24
C ASP A 157 -9.70 23.53 2.09
N GLY A 158 -8.70 24.28 1.64
CA GLY A 158 -8.16 25.43 2.35
C GLY A 158 -6.76 25.77 1.86
N GLU A 159 -6.00 26.48 2.71
CA GLU A 159 -4.62 26.87 2.44
C GLU A 159 -3.73 26.54 3.62
N THR A 160 -2.43 26.35 3.37
CA THR A 160 -1.46 26.15 4.45
C THR A 160 -1.26 27.45 5.25
N ALA A 161 -0.85 27.31 6.50
CA ALA A 161 -0.59 28.45 7.39
C ALA A 161 0.56 29.34 6.90
N GLY A 162 1.45 28.79 6.06
CA GLY A 162 2.71 29.45 5.67
C GLY A 162 3.81 29.26 6.71
N THR A 163 4.99 29.71 6.36
CA THR A 163 6.14 29.77 7.27
C THR A 163 5.99 30.96 8.23
N PRO A 164 6.73 31.01 9.36
CA PRO A 164 6.62 32.10 10.33
C PRO A 164 6.84 33.50 9.75
N ASP A 165 7.54 33.63 8.63
CA ASP A 165 7.72 34.88 7.88
C ASP A 165 6.58 35.17 6.87
N GLY A 166 5.52 34.39 6.89
CA GLY A 166 4.32 34.55 6.07
C GLY A 166 4.45 34.10 4.62
N ARG A 167 5.55 33.42 4.27
CA ARG A 167 5.81 32.92 2.92
C ARG A 167 5.37 31.46 2.78
N GLY A 168 5.44 30.94 1.56
CA GLY A 168 5.28 29.51 1.26
C GLY A 168 3.84 28.99 1.34
N ARG A 169 2.83 29.86 1.51
CA ARG A 169 1.41 29.44 1.51
C ARG A 169 1.02 28.86 0.16
N ILE A 170 0.38 27.70 0.21
CA ILE A 170 -0.17 26.97 -0.94
C ILE A 170 -1.54 26.41 -0.58
N SER A 171 -2.33 26.02 -1.58
CA SER A 171 -3.60 25.34 -1.33
C SER A 171 -3.40 23.96 -0.69
N ASN A 172 -4.39 23.49 0.08
CA ASN A 172 -4.38 22.13 0.62
C ASN A 172 -4.29 21.09 -0.50
N HIS A 173 -4.92 21.34 -1.65
CA HIS A 173 -4.80 20.49 -2.83
C HIS A 173 -3.35 20.35 -3.30
N GLU A 174 -2.62 21.45 -3.41
CA GLU A 174 -1.21 21.42 -3.80
C GLU A 174 -0.34 20.78 -2.73
N TYR A 175 -0.59 21.08 -1.45
CA TYR A 175 0.13 20.49 -0.32
C TYR A 175 0.01 18.95 -0.32
N PHE A 176 -1.21 18.42 -0.39
CA PHE A 176 -1.43 16.98 -0.39
C PHE A 176 -0.95 16.31 -1.69
N GLY A 177 -1.00 17.00 -2.82
CA GLY A 177 -0.38 16.52 -4.05
C GLY A 177 1.15 16.35 -3.92
N LYS A 178 1.83 17.32 -3.28
CA LYS A 178 3.27 17.21 -2.95
C LYS A 178 3.54 16.10 -1.94
N MET A 179 2.66 15.94 -0.95
CA MET A 179 2.76 14.89 0.06
C MET A 179 2.69 13.49 -0.58
N VAL A 180 1.75 13.25 -1.49
CA VAL A 180 1.67 11.98 -2.24
C VAL A 180 2.95 11.72 -3.03
N LYS A 181 3.53 12.73 -3.66
CA LYS A 181 4.80 12.61 -4.38
C LYS A 181 5.96 12.26 -3.43
N ALA A 182 6.04 12.89 -2.25
CA ALA A 182 7.05 12.59 -1.26
C ALA A 182 6.92 11.15 -0.73
N ILE A 183 5.69 10.69 -0.44
CA ILE A 183 5.41 9.31 -0.04
C ILE A 183 5.84 8.34 -1.15
N TYR A 184 5.55 8.66 -2.41
CA TYR A 184 5.97 7.84 -3.54
C TYR A 184 7.49 7.70 -3.61
N THR A 185 8.23 8.78 -3.42
CA THR A 185 9.70 8.75 -3.40
C THR A 185 10.24 7.87 -2.27
N LEU A 186 9.63 7.94 -1.09
CA LEU A 186 10.08 7.15 0.06
C LEU A 186 9.77 5.65 -0.07
N VAL A 187 8.63 5.30 -0.66
CA VAL A 187 8.11 3.92 -0.70
C VAL A 187 8.30 3.26 -2.06
N GLY A 188 8.05 3.98 -3.17
CA GLY A 188 7.96 3.45 -4.53
C GLY A 188 9.27 3.49 -5.33
N ASP A 189 10.09 4.52 -5.12
CA ASP A 189 11.31 4.69 -5.91
C ASP A 189 12.34 3.60 -5.61
N THR A 190 13.00 3.14 -6.69
CA THR A 190 14.03 2.11 -6.60
C THR A 190 15.41 2.74 -6.33
N THR A 191 16.07 2.25 -5.28
CA THR A 191 17.45 2.60 -4.93
C THR A 191 18.35 1.37 -4.97
N GLU A 192 19.56 1.47 -4.48
CA GLU A 192 20.47 0.33 -4.30
C GLU A 192 19.91 -0.73 -3.33
N HIS A 193 19.02 -0.36 -2.40
CA HIS A 193 18.28 -1.25 -1.50
C HIS A 193 16.97 -1.77 -2.11
N GLY A 194 16.66 -1.43 -3.37
CA GLY A 194 15.39 -1.71 -4.03
C GLY A 194 14.31 -0.69 -3.69
N PHE A 195 13.06 -1.10 -3.76
CA PHE A 195 11.88 -0.32 -3.37
C PHE A 195 11.20 -0.95 -2.15
N VAL A 196 10.32 -0.22 -1.47
CA VAL A 196 9.50 -0.80 -0.39
C VAL A 196 8.28 -1.51 -0.98
N PHE A 197 7.44 -0.80 -1.74
CA PHE A 197 6.32 -1.36 -2.50
C PHE A 197 6.16 -0.64 -3.84
N ARG A 198 5.75 -1.38 -4.88
CA ARG A 198 5.21 -0.75 -6.09
C ARG A 198 3.84 -0.20 -5.76
N MET A 199 3.64 1.08 -6.10
CA MET A 199 2.40 1.81 -5.79
C MET A 199 1.58 1.99 -7.06
N ASP A 200 0.30 1.61 -7.01
CA ASP A 200 -0.66 1.81 -8.09
C ASP A 200 -1.77 2.78 -7.65
N LEU A 201 -1.95 3.85 -8.40
CA LEU A 201 -2.97 4.86 -8.17
C LEU A 201 -4.09 4.83 -9.24
N ALA A 202 -4.15 3.80 -10.07
CA ALA A 202 -5.12 3.73 -11.16
C ALA A 202 -6.59 3.68 -10.71
N LEU A 203 -6.83 3.27 -9.46
CA LEU A 203 -8.18 3.20 -8.88
C LEU A 203 -8.69 4.56 -8.33
N ARG A 204 -7.86 5.62 -8.35
CA ARG A 204 -8.31 6.94 -7.90
C ARG A 204 -9.35 7.56 -8.84
N PRO A 205 -10.17 8.50 -8.37
CA PRO A 205 -11.11 9.23 -9.21
C PRO A 205 -10.46 9.74 -10.49
N ASN A 206 -11.11 9.51 -11.63
CA ASN A 206 -10.60 9.81 -12.99
C ASN A 206 -9.32 9.04 -13.39
N GLY A 207 -8.91 8.05 -12.64
CA GLY A 207 -7.74 7.22 -12.95
C GLY A 207 -6.48 8.06 -13.18
N ASN A 208 -5.70 7.75 -14.22
CA ASN A 208 -4.45 8.45 -14.50
C ASN A 208 -4.60 9.92 -14.92
N SER A 209 -5.80 10.37 -15.27
CA SER A 209 -6.09 11.78 -15.60
C SER A 209 -6.47 12.61 -14.36
N GLY A 210 -6.78 11.96 -13.24
CA GLY A 210 -7.15 12.64 -11.99
C GLY A 210 -5.94 13.08 -11.16
N PRO A 211 -6.16 14.02 -10.21
CA PRO A 211 -5.11 14.45 -9.30
C PRO A 211 -4.66 13.28 -8.39
N PRO A 212 -3.45 13.35 -7.82
CA PRO A 212 -2.93 12.29 -6.96
C PRO A 212 -3.67 12.19 -5.62
N ALA A 213 -4.22 13.29 -5.12
CA ALA A 213 -5.09 13.34 -3.94
C ALA A 213 -6.34 14.17 -4.26
N VAL A 214 -7.47 13.81 -3.66
CA VAL A 214 -8.76 14.50 -3.82
C VAL A 214 -9.30 14.94 -2.46
N SER A 215 -10.07 16.02 -2.40
CA SER A 215 -10.82 16.36 -1.18
C SER A 215 -12.00 15.41 -0.98
N LEU A 216 -12.47 15.29 0.25
CA LEU A 216 -13.64 14.46 0.57
C LEU A 216 -14.88 14.92 -0.22
N SER A 217 -15.08 16.24 -0.37
CA SER A 217 -16.17 16.80 -1.16
C SER A 217 -16.05 16.44 -2.65
N ALA A 218 -14.84 16.54 -3.23
CA ALA A 218 -14.63 16.16 -4.62
C ALA A 218 -14.79 14.66 -4.84
N LEU A 219 -14.44 13.82 -3.85
CA LEU A 219 -14.70 12.38 -3.90
C LEU A 219 -16.21 12.11 -3.88
N GLU A 220 -16.96 12.79 -3.02
CA GLU A 220 -18.43 12.63 -2.93
C GLU A 220 -19.10 12.97 -4.25
N ASP A 221 -18.80 14.13 -4.81
CA ASP A 221 -19.32 14.57 -6.12
C ASP A 221 -18.98 13.57 -7.23
N TYR A 222 -17.74 13.08 -7.25
CA TYR A 222 -17.31 12.07 -8.21
C TYR A 222 -18.12 10.78 -8.10
N LEU A 223 -18.28 10.25 -6.88
CA LEU A 223 -19.00 8.99 -6.65
C LEU A 223 -20.50 9.11 -6.97
N GLN A 224 -21.12 10.29 -6.75
CA GLN A 224 -22.51 10.54 -7.06
C GLN A 224 -22.77 10.68 -8.57
N VAL A 225 -21.89 11.37 -9.30
CA VAL A 225 -22.13 11.77 -10.70
C VAL A 225 -21.44 10.82 -11.69
N GLN A 226 -20.23 10.36 -11.39
CA GLN A 226 -19.37 9.63 -12.33
C GLN A 226 -19.02 8.21 -11.88
N GLY A 227 -19.29 7.87 -10.61
CA GLY A 227 -18.91 6.58 -10.01
C GLY A 227 -19.47 5.40 -10.80
N ARG A 228 -18.57 4.51 -11.23
CA ARG A 228 -18.89 3.35 -12.07
C ARG A 228 -19.15 2.11 -11.23
N GLU A 229 -19.90 1.16 -11.78
CA GLU A 229 -20.24 -0.08 -11.07
C GLU A 229 -19.00 -0.88 -10.64
N TRP A 230 -17.94 -0.92 -11.46
CA TRP A 230 -16.72 -1.61 -11.08
C TRP A 230 -15.99 -0.95 -9.89
N GLU A 231 -16.09 0.38 -9.74
CA GLU A 231 -15.52 1.10 -8.59
C GLU A 231 -16.24 0.74 -7.30
N ARG A 232 -17.56 0.50 -7.34
CA ARG A 232 -18.33 0.00 -6.19
C ARG A 232 -17.75 -1.31 -5.65
N PHE A 233 -17.39 -2.24 -6.55
CA PHE A 233 -16.74 -3.49 -6.15
C PHE A 233 -15.31 -3.27 -5.63
N ALA A 234 -14.56 -2.35 -6.24
CA ALA A 234 -13.24 -2.01 -5.74
C ALA A 234 -13.30 -1.46 -4.29
N TRP A 235 -14.26 -0.57 -4.01
CA TRP A 235 -14.46 0.02 -2.69
C TRP A 235 -14.93 -0.99 -1.62
N LEU A 236 -15.52 -2.14 -1.98
CA LEU A 236 -15.85 -3.20 -1.01
C LEU A 236 -14.65 -3.70 -0.24
N LYS A 237 -13.49 -3.79 -0.88
CA LYS A 237 -12.21 -4.17 -0.28
C LYS A 237 -11.33 -2.93 -0.04
N SER A 238 -11.89 -1.91 0.61
CA SER A 238 -11.17 -0.69 0.94
C SER A 238 -11.06 -0.48 2.45
N ARG A 239 -9.98 0.13 2.89
CA ARG A 239 -9.75 0.49 4.29
C ARG A 239 -8.76 1.63 4.39
N VAL A 240 -8.96 2.55 5.32
CA VAL A 240 -7.92 3.52 5.69
C VAL A 240 -6.77 2.77 6.34
N VAL A 241 -5.58 2.89 5.79
CA VAL A 241 -4.37 2.14 6.21
C VAL A 241 -3.32 3.02 6.88
N ALA A 242 -3.35 4.32 6.60
CA ALA A 242 -2.46 5.32 7.20
C ALA A 242 -3.10 6.72 7.09
N PRO A 243 -2.67 7.71 7.87
CA PRO A 243 -1.80 7.61 9.03
C PRO A 243 -2.47 6.89 10.22
N ALA A 244 -1.67 6.23 11.05
CA ALA A 244 -2.18 5.48 12.22
C ALA A 244 -2.96 6.36 13.19
N GLN A 245 -2.56 7.62 13.38
CA GLN A 245 -3.26 8.60 14.21
C GLN A 245 -4.69 8.89 13.73
N CYS A 246 -4.93 8.94 12.40
CA CYS A 246 -6.26 9.15 11.83
C CYS A 246 -7.17 7.93 12.06
N ILE A 247 -6.60 6.74 12.07
CA ILE A 247 -7.32 5.51 12.38
C ILE A 247 -7.71 5.48 13.86
N ALA A 248 -6.76 5.81 14.75
CA ALA A 248 -6.96 5.83 16.21
C ALA A 248 -7.97 6.89 16.65
N SER A 249 -7.90 8.10 16.08
CA SER A 249 -8.82 9.22 16.37
C SER A 249 -10.20 9.06 15.73
N ARG A 250 -10.36 8.10 14.81
CA ARG A 250 -11.56 7.91 14.00
C ARG A 250 -11.92 9.11 13.09
N SER A 251 -10.97 9.99 12.77
CA SER A 251 -11.20 11.14 11.90
C SER A 251 -11.69 10.73 10.52
N ALA A 252 -11.31 9.54 10.04
CA ALA A 252 -11.75 8.99 8.77
C ALA A 252 -13.19 8.45 8.74
N HIS A 253 -14.00 8.63 9.79
CA HIS A 253 -15.42 8.19 9.78
C HIS A 253 -16.24 8.95 8.73
N GLU A 254 -15.89 10.20 8.44
CA GLU A 254 -16.55 11.01 7.40
C GLU A 254 -16.40 10.37 6.02
N LEU A 255 -15.23 9.83 5.71
CA LEU A 255 -15.02 9.07 4.47
C LEU A 255 -16.03 7.91 4.35
N ARG A 256 -16.34 7.25 5.45
CA ARG A 256 -17.30 6.15 5.46
C ARG A 256 -18.71 6.63 5.11
N SER A 257 -19.11 7.81 5.57
CA SER A 257 -20.43 8.38 5.25
C SER A 257 -20.60 8.69 3.76
N VAL A 258 -19.52 9.01 3.06
CA VAL A 258 -19.50 9.24 1.61
C VAL A 258 -19.46 7.92 0.82
N VAL A 259 -18.62 6.97 1.25
CA VAL A 259 -18.38 5.72 0.50
C VAL A 259 -19.51 4.72 0.66
N LEU A 260 -20.10 4.57 1.87
CA LEU A 260 -21.11 3.54 2.12
C LEU A 260 -22.38 3.67 1.25
N PRO A 261 -22.97 4.86 1.04
CA PRO A 261 -24.12 5.00 0.15
C PRO A 261 -23.83 4.66 -1.31
N PHE A 262 -22.58 4.93 -1.75
CA PHE A 262 -22.13 4.53 -3.07
C PHE A 262 -22.00 3.02 -3.22
N VAL A 263 -21.41 2.35 -2.24
CA VAL A 263 -21.16 0.90 -2.26
C VAL A 263 -22.45 0.12 -2.04
N PHE A 264 -23.26 0.50 -1.02
CA PHE A 264 -24.47 -0.22 -0.61
C PHE A 264 -25.70 0.61 -0.94
N ARG A 265 -26.32 0.33 -2.09
CA ARG A 265 -27.61 0.93 -2.45
C ARG A 265 -28.73 0.35 -1.59
N ARG A 266 -29.71 1.18 -1.27
CA ARG A 266 -30.85 0.82 -0.43
C ARG A 266 -31.76 -0.26 -1.05
N TYR A 267 -31.74 -0.38 -2.38
CA TYR A 267 -32.54 -1.35 -3.13
C TYR A 267 -31.62 -2.26 -3.95
N LEU A 268 -31.96 -3.55 -4.00
CA LEU A 268 -31.33 -4.51 -4.90
C LEU A 268 -31.57 -4.05 -6.35
N ASP A 269 -30.50 -3.64 -6.96
CA ASP A 269 -30.48 -3.26 -8.36
C ASP A 269 -30.03 -4.49 -9.18
N TYR A 270 -30.96 -5.17 -9.81
CA TYR A 270 -30.69 -6.34 -10.66
C TYR A 270 -29.72 -5.99 -11.80
N SER A 271 -29.65 -4.72 -12.21
CA SER A 271 -28.68 -4.25 -13.22
C SER A 271 -27.23 -4.45 -12.80
N VAL A 272 -26.95 -4.55 -11.50
CA VAL A 272 -25.62 -4.84 -10.96
C VAL A 272 -25.10 -6.20 -11.44
N PHE A 273 -25.95 -7.22 -11.47
CA PHE A 273 -25.55 -8.54 -11.96
C PHE A 273 -25.21 -8.52 -13.45
N ASP A 274 -25.97 -7.75 -14.23
CA ASP A 274 -25.70 -7.59 -15.67
C ASP A 274 -24.43 -6.75 -15.90
N ALA A 275 -24.21 -5.71 -15.11
CA ALA A 275 -22.97 -4.92 -15.15
C ALA A 275 -21.73 -5.78 -14.80
N LEU A 276 -21.84 -6.66 -13.79
CA LEU A 276 -20.78 -7.63 -13.47
C LEU A 276 -20.51 -8.60 -14.62
N ARG A 277 -21.56 -9.13 -15.24
CA ARG A 277 -21.40 -10.03 -16.41
C ARG A 277 -20.74 -9.32 -17.58
N VAL A 278 -21.11 -8.06 -17.83
CA VAL A 278 -20.50 -7.23 -18.87
C VAL A 278 -19.01 -6.97 -18.55
N LEU A 279 -18.70 -6.56 -17.32
CA LEU A 279 -17.32 -6.34 -16.87
C LEU A 279 -16.47 -7.61 -17.02
N HIS A 280 -17.00 -8.74 -16.58
CA HIS A 280 -16.32 -10.03 -16.70
C HIS A 280 -16.06 -10.43 -18.16
N ARG A 281 -17.02 -10.15 -19.05
CA ARG A 281 -16.84 -10.34 -20.50
C ARG A 281 -15.74 -9.43 -21.05
N GLN A 282 -15.76 -8.15 -20.69
CA GLN A 282 -14.73 -7.19 -21.13
C GLN A 282 -13.32 -7.60 -20.69
N ILE A 283 -13.16 -8.08 -19.45
CA ILE A 283 -11.87 -8.58 -18.93
C ILE A 283 -11.39 -9.77 -19.77
N ARG A 284 -12.27 -10.72 -20.07
CA ARG A 284 -11.93 -11.88 -20.91
C ARG A 284 -11.56 -11.49 -22.35
N ASP A 285 -12.34 -10.60 -22.97
CA ASP A 285 -12.08 -10.13 -24.32
C ASP A 285 -10.75 -9.40 -24.40
N HIS A 286 -10.43 -8.60 -23.38
CA HIS A 286 -9.15 -7.92 -23.29
C HIS A 286 -7.98 -8.90 -23.07
N ALA A 287 -8.14 -9.92 -22.24
CA ALA A 287 -7.15 -10.97 -22.03
C ALA A 287 -6.91 -11.77 -23.32
N THR A 288 -7.97 -12.13 -24.05
CA THR A 288 -7.89 -12.82 -25.34
C THR A 288 -7.17 -11.97 -26.40
N LYS A 289 -7.48 -10.68 -26.49
CA LYS A 289 -6.77 -9.75 -27.39
C LYS A 289 -5.29 -9.62 -27.08
N ARG A 290 -4.91 -9.61 -25.79
CA ARG A 290 -3.50 -9.54 -25.36
C ARG A 290 -2.73 -10.84 -25.60
N SER A 291 -3.40 -11.99 -25.57
CA SER A 291 -2.80 -13.28 -25.88
C SER A 291 -2.70 -13.55 -27.40
N ALA A 292 -3.50 -12.87 -28.22
CA ALA A 292 -3.42 -12.97 -29.68
C ALA A 292 -2.04 -12.54 -30.16
N GLY A 293 -1.31 -13.46 -30.79
CA GLY A 293 0.06 -13.23 -31.27
C GLY A 293 1.19 -13.50 -30.25
N HIS A 294 0.86 -13.93 -29.03
CA HIS A 294 1.85 -14.28 -28.00
C HIS A 294 1.53 -15.64 -27.37
N PRO A 295 2.04 -16.77 -27.94
CA PRO A 295 1.72 -18.12 -27.45
C PRO A 295 1.98 -18.33 -25.95
N GLY A 296 3.02 -17.69 -25.39
CA GLY A 296 3.36 -17.76 -23.96
C GLY A 296 2.34 -17.07 -23.03
N ARG A 297 1.40 -16.28 -23.57
CA ARG A 297 0.33 -15.62 -22.80
C ARG A 297 -1.02 -16.32 -22.92
N ALA A 298 -1.11 -17.38 -23.73
CA ALA A 298 -2.34 -18.15 -23.92
C ALA A 298 -2.80 -18.83 -22.61
N ASN A 299 -1.85 -19.14 -21.71
CA ASN A 299 -2.08 -19.76 -20.43
C ASN A 299 -1.83 -18.78 -19.25
N ASP A 300 -2.32 -17.54 -19.37
CA ASP A 300 -2.25 -16.58 -18.25
C ASP A 300 -3.11 -17.06 -17.08
N VAL A 301 -2.46 -17.56 -16.04
CA VAL A 301 -3.10 -18.13 -14.84
C VAL A 301 -3.99 -17.13 -14.10
N LYS A 302 -3.78 -15.83 -14.30
CA LYS A 302 -4.55 -14.78 -13.63
C LYS A 302 -5.77 -14.34 -14.44
N LEU A 303 -5.64 -14.23 -15.78
CA LEU A 303 -6.61 -13.55 -16.63
C LEU A 303 -7.30 -14.46 -17.65
N SER A 304 -6.78 -15.66 -17.92
CA SER A 304 -7.41 -16.61 -18.85
C SER A 304 -8.64 -17.27 -18.22
N ARG A 305 -9.42 -17.93 -19.05
CA ARG A 305 -10.60 -18.69 -18.61
C ARG A 305 -10.20 -19.73 -17.57
N GLY A 306 -10.91 -19.76 -16.43
CA GLY A 306 -10.57 -20.60 -15.28
C GLY A 306 -9.38 -20.07 -14.45
N GLY A 307 -8.87 -18.86 -14.73
CA GLY A 307 -7.80 -18.24 -13.96
C GLY A 307 -8.26 -17.69 -12.62
N ILE A 308 -7.29 -17.26 -11.81
CA ILE A 308 -7.48 -16.78 -10.41
C ILE A 308 -8.56 -15.69 -10.30
N ARG A 309 -8.76 -14.86 -11.34
CA ARG A 309 -9.78 -13.81 -11.32
C ARG A 309 -11.22 -14.33 -11.51
N GLU A 310 -11.40 -15.55 -11.98
CA GLU A 310 -12.74 -16.17 -12.16
C GLU A 310 -13.21 -16.95 -10.92
N ILE A 311 -12.31 -17.25 -9.99
CA ILE A 311 -12.62 -17.90 -8.72
C ILE A 311 -13.20 -16.88 -7.73
#